data_c72a8002291e50955866152e400d2d2f
#
_entry.id   c72a8002291e50955866152e400d2d2f
#
_cell.length_a   1.000
_cell.length_b   1.000
_cell.length_c   1.000
_cell.angle_alpha   90.00
_cell.angle_beta   90.00
_cell.angle_gamma   90.00
#
_symmetry.space_group_name_H-M   'P 1'
#
loop_
_entity.id
_entity.type
_entity.pdbx_description
1 polymer ?
#
loop_
_entity_poly.entity_id
_entity_poly.type
_entity_poly.pdbx_seq_one_letter_code
_entity_poly.pdbx_strand_id
1 'polypeptide(L)'
;MSTNYKLGTNKGRRRFWLCGSVLERIGMHCSVPYRRVDNPEGKQISLVRISEEDFTKGDRRVTNGLKNGKARPIIDLCDKSIGKIFGDVDRVQVELSDGFIVISAHHEDKKKSDREKSFRDNRAAGDLTHASLFTGGGISTDAIHTALDADGHIKAGAKWICEAELEYIEEAQQHCLAVTDETVILQGMVEEVEPHHFTPVNILSFSMPCAGFSKAGTVKHKQTAEEHSGTAVFGVVNAVRFSNPAVIISENVLEAKNSSIYVLLKSE
;
A
#
# COMPACT_ATOMS: atom_id res chain seq x y z
N MET A 1 -3.21 -23.69 1.51
CA MET A 1 -4.39 -23.05 0.87
C MET A 1 -4.49 -21.64 1.40
N SER A 2 -4.66 -20.64 0.53
CA SER A 2 -4.80 -19.22 0.93
C SER A 2 -6.12 -18.66 0.41
N THR A 3 -6.77 -17.80 1.18
CA THR A 3 -8.04 -17.17 0.78
C THR A 3 -8.26 -15.87 1.55
N ASN A 4 -9.02 -14.94 0.96
CA ASN A 4 -9.32 -13.66 1.57
C ASN A 4 -10.68 -13.70 2.27
N TYR A 5 -10.74 -13.12 3.47
CA TYR A 5 -11.95 -12.96 4.25
C TYR A 5 -12.16 -11.51 4.66
N LYS A 6 -13.42 -11.10 4.74
CA LYS A 6 -13.79 -9.82 5.34
C LYS A 6 -13.99 -10.00 6.84
N LEU A 7 -13.39 -9.15 7.66
CA LEU A 7 -13.66 -9.09 9.08
C LEU A 7 -15.08 -8.58 9.30
N GLY A 8 -15.87 -9.35 10.05
CA GLY A 8 -17.20 -8.96 10.46
C GLY A 8 -17.21 -8.10 11.72
N THR A 9 -18.42 -7.77 12.16
CA THR A 9 -18.68 -7.17 13.47
C THR A 9 -19.76 -7.95 14.22
N ASN A 10 -19.59 -8.05 15.53
CA ASN A 10 -20.62 -8.63 16.41
C ASN A 10 -20.71 -7.77 17.68
N LYS A 11 -21.88 -7.21 17.94
CA LYS A 11 -22.14 -6.30 19.09
C LYS A 11 -21.08 -5.18 19.19
N GLY A 12 -20.75 -4.55 18.06
CA GLY A 12 -19.76 -3.47 17.96
C GLY A 12 -18.29 -3.91 18.08
N ARG A 13 -17.98 -5.20 18.14
CA ARG A 13 -16.61 -5.73 18.19
C ARG A 13 -16.22 -6.34 16.86
N ARG A 14 -14.98 -6.17 16.45
CA ARG A 14 -14.40 -6.87 15.28
C ARG A 14 -14.45 -8.38 15.50
N ARG A 15 -14.79 -9.12 14.45
CA ARG A 15 -14.96 -10.57 14.49
C ARG A 15 -14.34 -11.25 13.31
N PHE A 16 -13.52 -12.27 13.56
CA PHE A 16 -13.13 -13.27 12.57
C PHE A 16 -13.92 -14.55 12.81
N TRP A 17 -14.52 -15.08 11.76
CA TRP A 17 -15.35 -16.28 11.86
C TRP A 17 -15.06 -17.24 10.71
N LEU A 18 -14.64 -18.46 11.04
CA LEU A 18 -14.33 -19.51 10.08
C LEU A 18 -15.05 -20.80 10.50
N CYS A 19 -15.61 -21.56 9.56
CA CYS A 19 -16.41 -22.72 9.90
C CYS A 19 -16.54 -23.75 8.77
N GLY A 20 -16.86 -24.98 9.16
CA GLY A 20 -17.25 -26.06 8.27
C GLY A 20 -16.09 -26.83 7.65
N SER A 21 -16.32 -27.38 6.46
CA SER A 21 -15.41 -28.35 5.81
C SER A 21 -13.98 -27.86 5.60
N VAL A 22 -13.76 -26.54 5.55
CA VAL A 22 -12.42 -25.98 5.45
C VAL A 22 -11.59 -26.28 6.70
N LEU A 23 -12.22 -26.22 7.88
CA LEU A 23 -11.57 -26.58 9.16
C LEU A 23 -11.32 -28.09 9.25
N GLU A 24 -12.27 -28.89 8.79
CA GLU A 24 -12.14 -30.35 8.78
C GLU A 24 -10.95 -30.81 7.92
N ARG A 25 -10.76 -30.19 6.74
CA ARG A 25 -9.65 -30.51 5.83
C ARG A 25 -8.27 -30.26 6.42
N ILE A 26 -8.14 -29.37 7.38
CA ILE A 26 -6.87 -29.07 8.06
C ILE A 26 -6.79 -29.69 9.46
N GLY A 27 -7.62 -30.70 9.75
CA GLY A 27 -7.61 -31.39 11.03
C GLY A 27 -8.09 -30.60 12.23
N MET A 28 -8.76 -29.45 12.01
CA MET A 28 -9.37 -28.63 13.06
C MET A 28 -10.84 -29.01 13.26
N HIS A 29 -11.06 -30.28 13.67
CA HIS A 29 -12.39 -30.83 13.93
C HIS A 29 -13.03 -30.23 15.20
N CYS A 30 -14.31 -30.52 15.41
CA CYS A 30 -15.04 -30.14 16.63
C CYS A 30 -14.26 -30.58 17.88
N SER A 31 -14.19 -29.71 18.88
CA SER A 31 -13.53 -29.92 20.18
C SER A 31 -11.98 -30.02 20.14
N VAL A 32 -11.36 -30.03 18.97
CA VAL A 32 -9.89 -30.03 18.86
C VAL A 32 -9.32 -28.80 19.57
N PRO A 33 -8.31 -28.97 20.45
CA PRO A 33 -7.67 -27.87 21.15
C PRO A 33 -6.70 -27.14 20.23
N TYR A 34 -6.64 -25.82 20.40
CA TYR A 34 -5.69 -24.97 19.68
C TYR A 34 -5.15 -23.83 20.54
N ARG A 35 -3.91 -23.46 20.28
CA ARG A 35 -3.25 -22.30 20.86
C ARG A 35 -3.32 -21.13 19.89
N ARG A 36 -3.66 -19.96 20.44
CA ARG A 36 -3.63 -18.71 19.71
C ARG A 36 -2.38 -17.91 20.04
N VAL A 37 -1.69 -17.42 19.03
CA VAL A 37 -0.52 -16.54 19.13
C VAL A 37 -0.83 -15.25 18.40
N ASP A 38 -0.78 -14.14 19.12
CA ASP A 38 -1.06 -12.81 18.60
C ASP A 38 0.26 -12.09 18.27
N ASN A 39 0.34 -11.50 17.08
CA ASN A 39 1.41 -10.60 16.64
C ASN A 39 0.80 -9.25 16.21
N PRO A 40 0.63 -8.29 17.13
CA PRO A 40 0.02 -6.99 16.82
C PRO A 40 0.84 -6.15 15.84
N GLU A 41 2.18 -6.18 15.91
CA GLU A 41 3.07 -5.43 15.01
C GLU A 41 2.94 -5.94 13.57
N GLY A 42 2.92 -7.25 13.39
CA GLY A 42 2.69 -7.89 12.11
C GLY A 42 1.24 -7.87 11.64
N LYS A 43 0.29 -7.36 12.45
CA LYS A 43 -1.16 -7.46 12.22
C LYS A 43 -1.58 -8.89 11.86
N GLN A 44 -1.19 -9.85 12.72
CA GLN A 44 -1.33 -11.27 12.45
C GLN A 44 -1.78 -12.03 13.70
N ILE A 45 -2.56 -13.09 13.47
CA ILE A 45 -2.92 -14.10 14.48
C ILE A 45 -2.60 -15.47 13.90
N SER A 46 -1.91 -16.29 14.67
CA SER A 46 -1.71 -17.70 14.35
C SER A 46 -2.49 -18.60 15.29
N LEU A 47 -3.13 -19.63 14.74
CA LEU A 47 -3.83 -20.67 15.49
C LEU A 47 -3.16 -22.00 15.20
N VAL A 48 -2.70 -22.68 16.25
CA VAL A 48 -1.92 -23.91 16.13
C VAL A 48 -2.67 -25.02 16.88
N ARG A 49 -2.97 -26.12 16.20
CA ARG A 49 -3.49 -27.33 16.85
C ARG A 49 -2.46 -27.83 17.85
N ILE A 50 -2.92 -28.18 19.05
CA ILE A 50 -2.09 -28.76 20.10
C ILE A 50 -2.65 -30.11 20.51
N SER A 51 -1.86 -30.89 21.22
CA SER A 51 -2.33 -32.15 21.85
C SER A 51 -3.21 -31.85 23.07
N GLU A 52 -3.94 -32.86 23.55
CA GLU A 52 -4.69 -32.74 24.81
C GLU A 52 -3.75 -32.57 26.01
N GLU A 53 -2.55 -33.15 25.93
CA GLU A 53 -1.54 -33.08 27.00
C GLU A 53 -0.92 -31.68 27.10
N ASP A 54 -0.83 -30.97 25.99
CA ASP A 54 -0.29 -29.59 25.90
C ASP A 54 -1.32 -28.51 26.23
N PHE A 55 -2.57 -28.87 26.45
CA PHE A 55 -3.67 -27.94 26.68
C PHE A 55 -3.54 -27.23 28.03
N THR A 56 -3.52 -25.89 27.98
CA THR A 56 -3.39 -25.03 29.16
C THR A 56 -4.56 -24.05 29.29
N LYS A 57 -4.67 -23.35 30.41
CA LYS A 57 -5.78 -22.44 30.73
C LYS A 57 -6.00 -21.33 29.71
N GLY A 58 -4.99 -20.96 28.92
CA GLY A 58 -5.07 -19.91 27.89
C GLY A 58 -5.51 -20.39 26.52
N ASP A 59 -5.49 -21.71 26.31
CA ASP A 59 -5.79 -22.32 25.02
C ASP A 59 -7.32 -22.44 24.81
N ARG A 60 -7.71 -22.66 23.56
CA ARG A 60 -9.11 -22.71 23.15
C ARG A 60 -9.43 -24.02 22.45
N ARG A 61 -10.73 -24.32 22.32
CA ARG A 61 -11.20 -25.47 21.53
C ARG A 61 -12.04 -24.99 20.35
N VAL A 62 -11.97 -25.73 19.25
CA VAL A 62 -12.87 -25.55 18.11
C VAL A 62 -14.30 -25.80 18.58
N THR A 63 -15.15 -24.80 18.38
CA THR A 63 -16.55 -24.85 18.85
C THR A 63 -17.39 -25.80 17.99
N ASN A 64 -18.34 -26.48 18.60
CA ASN A 64 -19.30 -27.33 17.92
C ASN A 64 -20.55 -26.52 17.56
N GLY A 65 -20.70 -26.20 16.28
CA GLY A 65 -21.94 -25.67 15.73
C GLY A 65 -22.81 -26.79 15.17
N LEU A 66 -24.10 -26.49 14.97
CA LEU A 66 -25.03 -27.40 14.29
C LEU A 66 -25.49 -26.77 12.94
N LYS A 67 -25.46 -27.57 11.88
CA LYS A 67 -26.08 -27.22 10.60
C LYS A 67 -26.83 -28.46 10.08
N ASN A 68 -28.14 -28.35 9.94
CA ASN A 68 -28.99 -29.45 9.50
C ASN A 68 -28.80 -30.73 10.34
N GLY A 69 -28.71 -30.59 11.69
CA GLY A 69 -28.49 -31.68 12.61
C GLY A 69 -27.09 -32.29 12.64
N LYS A 70 -26.15 -31.83 11.79
CA LYS A 70 -24.76 -32.31 11.77
C LYS A 70 -23.85 -31.36 12.51
N ALA A 71 -22.90 -31.92 13.30
CA ALA A 71 -21.85 -31.14 13.93
C ALA A 71 -21.00 -30.41 12.88
N ARG A 72 -20.66 -29.16 13.16
CA ARG A 72 -19.87 -28.30 12.27
C ARG A 72 -18.80 -27.57 13.08
N PRO A 73 -17.52 -27.74 12.76
CA PRO A 73 -16.46 -27.01 13.47
C PRO A 73 -16.54 -25.51 13.21
N ILE A 74 -16.33 -24.71 14.25
CA ILE A 74 -16.37 -23.25 14.20
C ILE A 74 -15.17 -22.70 15.00
N ILE A 75 -14.45 -21.77 14.41
CA ILE A 75 -13.52 -20.86 15.08
C ILE A 75 -14.13 -19.46 15.02
N ASP A 76 -14.40 -18.90 16.19
CA ASP A 76 -15.00 -17.58 16.37
C ASP A 76 -14.08 -16.74 17.27
N LEU A 77 -13.45 -15.75 16.68
CA LEU A 77 -12.60 -14.80 17.38
C LEU A 77 -13.31 -13.44 17.41
N CYS A 78 -13.86 -13.08 18.56
CA CYS A 78 -14.66 -11.87 18.77
C CYS A 78 -14.32 -11.18 20.09
N ASP A 79 -13.05 -11.10 20.42
CA ASP A 79 -12.56 -10.39 21.61
C ASP A 79 -11.95 -9.02 21.25
N LYS A 80 -11.64 -8.23 22.28
CA LYS A 80 -11.09 -6.88 22.11
C LYS A 80 -9.73 -6.87 21.39
N SER A 81 -8.99 -7.98 21.42
CA SER A 81 -7.66 -8.03 20.79
C SER A 81 -7.74 -8.04 19.26
N ILE A 82 -8.83 -8.57 18.67
CA ILE A 82 -9.06 -8.53 17.22
C ILE A 82 -9.04 -7.09 16.71
N GLY A 83 -9.77 -6.18 17.38
CA GLY A 83 -9.74 -4.75 17.05
C GLY A 83 -8.37 -4.09 17.29
N LYS A 84 -7.64 -4.52 18.32
CA LYS A 84 -6.29 -3.99 18.59
C LYS A 84 -5.26 -4.43 17.53
N ILE A 85 -5.36 -5.69 17.08
CA ILE A 85 -4.42 -6.26 16.11
C ILE A 85 -4.68 -5.72 14.70
N PHE A 86 -5.92 -5.75 14.25
CA PHE A 86 -6.25 -5.41 12.87
C PHE A 86 -6.64 -3.93 12.68
N GLY A 87 -7.08 -3.23 13.75
CA GLY A 87 -7.45 -1.81 13.66
C GLY A 87 -8.49 -1.56 12.56
N ASP A 88 -8.12 -0.72 11.59
CA ASP A 88 -8.98 -0.31 10.46
C ASP A 88 -8.96 -1.30 9.28
N VAL A 89 -8.20 -2.38 9.37
CA VAL A 89 -8.12 -3.42 8.34
C VAL A 89 -9.47 -4.12 8.19
N ASP A 90 -10.06 -4.11 7.01
CA ASP A 90 -11.33 -4.76 6.73
C ASP A 90 -11.18 -6.18 6.19
N ARG A 91 -10.11 -6.43 5.44
CA ARG A 91 -9.85 -7.72 4.80
C ARG A 91 -8.65 -8.39 5.44
N VAL A 92 -8.75 -9.70 5.63
CA VAL A 92 -7.64 -10.54 6.09
C VAL A 92 -7.38 -11.65 5.07
N GLN A 93 -6.12 -11.98 4.92
CA GLN A 93 -5.69 -13.18 4.24
C GLN A 93 -5.60 -14.30 5.25
N VAL A 94 -6.14 -15.46 4.91
CA VAL A 94 -6.13 -16.65 5.76
C VAL A 94 -5.37 -17.75 5.04
N GLU A 95 -4.28 -18.18 5.64
CA GLU A 95 -3.47 -19.31 5.18
C GLU A 95 -3.76 -20.52 6.05
N LEU A 96 -4.03 -21.64 5.39
CA LEU A 96 -4.50 -22.86 6.00
C LEU A 96 -3.56 -24.03 5.66
N SER A 97 -3.03 -24.68 6.66
CA SER A 97 -2.27 -25.91 6.54
C SER A 97 -2.71 -26.91 7.64
N ASP A 98 -2.23 -28.15 7.62
CA ASP A 98 -2.66 -29.15 8.61
C ASP A 98 -2.40 -28.66 10.05
N GLY A 99 -3.46 -28.55 10.82
CA GLY A 99 -3.42 -28.07 12.19
C GLY A 99 -2.99 -26.61 12.41
N PHE A 100 -2.84 -25.82 11.33
CA PHE A 100 -2.31 -24.47 11.41
C PHE A 100 -3.10 -23.47 10.58
N ILE A 101 -3.43 -22.32 11.18
CA ILE A 101 -4.13 -21.22 10.52
C ILE A 101 -3.37 -19.94 10.80
N VAL A 102 -3.00 -19.20 9.75
CA VAL A 102 -2.47 -17.83 9.84
C VAL A 102 -3.53 -16.87 9.33
N ILE A 103 -3.86 -15.89 10.12
CA ILE A 103 -4.77 -14.79 9.78
C ILE A 103 -3.92 -13.52 9.77
N SER A 104 -3.69 -12.93 8.62
CA SER A 104 -2.90 -11.70 8.46
C SER A 104 -3.73 -10.61 7.81
N ALA A 105 -3.39 -9.34 8.08
CA ALA A 105 -4.01 -8.23 7.36
C ALA A 105 -3.79 -8.40 5.86
N HIS A 106 -4.83 -8.16 5.05
CA HIS A 106 -4.67 -8.13 3.60
C HIS A 106 -3.66 -7.06 3.21
N HIS A 107 -2.73 -7.38 2.31
CA HIS A 107 -1.59 -6.52 2.00
C HIS A 107 -2.00 -5.09 1.60
N GLU A 108 -3.07 -4.92 0.82
CA GLU A 108 -3.55 -3.60 0.43
C GLU A 108 -4.11 -2.80 1.62
N ASP A 109 -4.90 -3.44 2.49
CA ASP A 109 -5.44 -2.79 3.68
C ASP A 109 -4.32 -2.44 4.68
N LYS A 110 -3.29 -3.29 4.75
CA LYS A 110 -2.08 -3.01 5.54
C LYS A 110 -1.33 -1.82 4.98
N LYS A 111 -1.04 -1.78 3.66
CA LYS A 111 -0.40 -0.64 3.00
C LYS A 111 -1.17 0.66 3.24
N LYS A 112 -2.50 0.63 3.07
CA LYS A 112 -3.35 1.80 3.36
C LYS A 112 -3.19 2.27 4.80
N SER A 113 -3.31 1.37 5.77
CA SER A 113 -3.18 1.70 7.19
C SER A 113 -1.78 2.25 7.54
N ASP A 114 -0.72 1.68 6.96
CA ASP A 114 0.66 2.09 7.20
C ASP A 114 0.93 3.50 6.62
N ARG A 115 0.48 3.81 5.39
CA ARG A 115 0.63 5.13 4.79
C ARG A 115 -0.14 6.21 5.53
N GLU A 116 -1.39 5.94 5.94
CA GLU A 116 -2.21 6.89 6.70
C GLU A 116 -1.61 7.16 8.08
N LYS A 117 -1.06 6.14 8.73
CA LYS A 117 -0.34 6.29 10.00
C LYS A 117 0.93 7.13 9.81
N SER A 118 1.78 6.75 8.84
CA SER A 118 3.03 7.46 8.55
C SER A 118 2.77 8.93 8.22
N PHE A 119 1.75 9.23 7.41
CA PHE A 119 1.39 10.60 7.08
C PHE A 119 0.98 11.43 8.32
N ARG A 120 0.13 10.86 9.19
CA ARG A 120 -0.28 11.54 10.43
C ARG A 120 0.89 11.79 11.37
N ASP A 121 1.72 10.77 11.59
CA ASP A 121 2.86 10.85 12.50
C ASP A 121 3.90 11.84 11.99
N ASN A 122 4.26 11.77 10.72
CA ASN A 122 5.25 12.66 10.10
C ASN A 122 4.73 14.10 10.02
N ARG A 123 3.44 14.31 9.73
CA ARG A 123 2.85 15.64 9.76
C ARG A 123 2.90 16.26 11.16
N ALA A 124 2.60 15.48 12.19
CA ALA A 124 2.65 15.95 13.57
C ALA A 124 4.09 16.26 14.04
N ALA A 125 5.07 15.55 13.49
CA ALA A 125 6.50 15.76 13.79
C ALA A 125 7.12 16.88 12.94
N GLY A 126 6.47 17.38 11.89
CA GLY A 126 7.06 18.28 10.90
C GLY A 126 8.08 17.56 9.98
N ASP A 127 7.91 16.27 9.76
CA ASP A 127 8.84 15.40 9.01
C ASP A 127 8.20 14.78 7.76
N LEU A 128 7.24 15.46 7.12
CA LEU A 128 6.69 14.98 5.86
C LEU A 128 7.79 14.81 4.81
N THR A 129 7.71 13.74 4.04
CA THR A 129 8.66 13.44 2.97
C THR A 129 7.97 13.54 1.63
N HIS A 130 8.66 14.11 0.64
CA HIS A 130 8.18 14.32 -0.71
C HIS A 130 9.12 13.67 -1.71
N ALA A 131 8.56 13.15 -2.79
CA ALA A 131 9.29 12.72 -3.97
C ALA A 131 8.61 13.22 -5.23
N SER A 132 9.39 13.40 -6.29
CA SER A 132 8.92 13.94 -7.56
C SER A 132 9.40 13.07 -8.72
N LEU A 133 8.53 12.87 -9.73
CA LEU A 133 8.89 12.28 -11.03
C LEU A 133 8.75 13.34 -12.13
N PHE A 134 9.56 13.23 -13.17
CA PHE A 134 9.60 14.17 -14.28
C PHE A 134 9.82 15.61 -13.80
N THR A 135 10.79 15.77 -12.93
CA THR A 135 10.96 16.98 -12.11
C THR A 135 11.46 18.18 -12.93
N GLY A 136 12.13 17.93 -14.06
CA GLY A 136 12.76 18.98 -14.84
C GLY A 136 13.69 19.84 -13.98
N GLY A 137 13.56 21.17 -14.02
CA GLY A 137 14.37 22.09 -13.21
C GLY A 137 14.01 22.17 -11.72
N GLY A 138 13.11 21.33 -11.20
CA GLY A 138 12.79 21.28 -9.78
C GLY A 138 11.80 22.33 -9.26
N ILE A 139 11.27 23.19 -10.12
CA ILE A 139 10.40 24.33 -9.71
C ILE A 139 9.19 23.87 -8.93
N SER A 140 8.50 22.83 -9.39
CA SER A 140 7.31 22.29 -8.69
C SER A 140 7.68 21.69 -7.34
N THR A 141 8.84 21.04 -7.26
CA THR A 141 9.38 20.45 -6.02
C THR A 141 9.69 21.56 -5.02
N ASP A 142 10.41 22.60 -5.44
CA ASP A 142 10.74 23.75 -4.61
C ASP A 142 9.46 24.46 -4.11
N ALA A 143 8.48 24.68 -4.98
CA ALA A 143 7.21 25.29 -4.59
C ALA A 143 6.45 24.46 -3.54
N ILE A 144 6.43 23.13 -3.66
CA ILE A 144 5.80 22.24 -2.68
C ILE A 144 6.55 22.29 -1.35
N HIS A 145 7.89 22.24 -1.38
CA HIS A 145 8.72 22.32 -0.17
C HIS A 145 8.53 23.67 0.54
N THR A 146 8.60 24.77 -0.19
CA THR A 146 8.41 26.12 0.36
C THR A 146 7.03 26.28 1.00
N ALA A 147 5.96 25.79 0.34
CA ALA A 147 4.62 25.85 0.91
C ALA A 147 4.47 25.01 2.19
N LEU A 148 5.04 23.82 2.23
CA LEU A 148 4.98 22.95 3.40
C LEU A 148 5.87 23.43 4.55
N ASP A 149 7.01 24.02 4.24
CA ASP A 149 7.93 24.59 5.24
C ASP A 149 7.32 25.83 5.91
N ALA A 150 6.66 26.68 5.15
CA ALA A 150 5.94 27.86 5.67
C ALA A 150 4.90 27.49 6.74
N ASP A 151 4.29 26.31 6.65
CA ASP A 151 3.33 25.77 7.62
C ASP A 151 4.01 24.89 8.69
N GLY A 152 5.33 24.72 8.66
CA GLY A 152 6.08 23.86 9.59
C GLY A 152 5.77 22.36 9.44
N HIS A 153 5.36 21.91 8.27
CA HIS A 153 4.94 20.53 8.04
C HIS A 153 5.99 19.65 7.34
N ILE A 154 7.04 20.24 6.80
CA ILE A 154 8.10 19.50 6.14
C ILE A 154 9.46 19.88 6.73
N LYS A 155 10.34 18.89 6.85
CA LYS A 155 11.69 19.10 7.34
C LYS A 155 12.74 18.51 6.43
N ALA A 156 12.39 17.53 5.63
CA ALA A 156 13.29 16.88 4.71
C ALA A 156 12.85 17.15 3.27
N GLY A 157 13.80 17.38 2.39
CA GLY A 157 13.59 17.52 0.98
C GLY A 157 13.07 16.26 0.28
N ALA A 158 13.01 16.29 -1.02
CA ALA A 158 12.62 15.14 -1.82
C ALA A 158 13.52 13.95 -1.53
N LYS A 159 12.91 12.78 -1.38
CA LYS A 159 13.68 11.53 -1.20
C LYS A 159 14.32 11.07 -2.49
N TRP A 160 13.66 11.30 -3.61
CA TRP A 160 14.14 10.94 -4.93
C TRP A 160 13.42 11.74 -6.02
N ILE A 161 14.10 11.92 -7.12
CA ILE A 161 13.64 12.62 -8.32
C ILE A 161 13.99 11.75 -9.52
N CYS A 162 13.04 11.54 -10.40
CA CYS A 162 13.22 10.83 -11.67
C CYS A 162 12.93 11.74 -12.86
N GLU A 163 13.69 11.61 -13.90
CA GLU A 163 13.47 12.31 -15.17
C GLU A 163 13.10 11.34 -16.29
N ALA A 164 12.32 11.79 -17.26
CA ALA A 164 11.85 10.96 -18.36
C ALA A 164 12.72 11.03 -19.61
N GLU A 165 13.54 12.07 -19.79
CA GLU A 165 14.31 12.29 -21.00
C GLU A 165 15.74 12.74 -20.69
N LEU A 166 16.70 12.15 -21.39
CA LEU A 166 18.14 12.33 -21.19
C LEU A 166 18.67 13.68 -21.64
N GLU A 167 17.97 14.40 -22.53
CA GLU A 167 18.52 15.60 -23.21
C GLU A 167 18.55 16.85 -22.33
N TYR A 168 17.83 16.89 -21.21
CA TYR A 168 17.74 18.08 -20.34
C TYR A 168 18.45 17.91 -19.01
N ILE A 169 19.21 16.85 -18.85
CA ILE A 169 19.60 16.31 -17.56
C ILE A 169 20.60 17.16 -16.80
N GLU A 170 21.65 17.65 -17.46
CA GLU A 170 22.76 18.23 -16.70
C GLU A 170 22.41 19.60 -16.10
N GLU A 171 21.81 20.50 -16.88
CA GLU A 171 21.42 21.82 -16.40
C GLU A 171 20.24 21.77 -15.44
N ALA A 172 19.25 20.89 -15.72
CA ALA A 172 18.10 20.69 -14.85
C ALA A 172 18.50 20.04 -13.51
N GLN A 173 19.40 19.08 -13.54
CA GLN A 173 19.95 18.46 -12.33
C GLN A 173 20.74 19.43 -11.47
N GLN A 174 21.60 20.26 -12.09
CA GLN A 174 22.34 21.29 -11.37
C GLN A 174 21.39 22.27 -10.68
N HIS A 175 20.30 22.66 -11.36
CA HIS A 175 19.28 23.52 -10.76
C HIS A 175 18.57 22.79 -9.63
N CYS A 176 18.16 21.54 -9.83
CA CYS A 176 17.48 20.73 -8.84
C CYS A 176 18.34 20.52 -7.57
N LEU A 177 19.62 20.23 -7.74
CA LEU A 177 20.60 20.12 -6.64
C LEU A 177 20.81 21.44 -5.89
N ALA A 178 20.67 22.58 -6.60
CA ALA A 178 20.79 23.89 -5.98
C ALA A 178 19.59 24.28 -5.10
N VAL A 179 18.40 23.71 -5.36
CA VAL A 179 17.16 24.05 -4.62
C VAL A 179 16.75 23.00 -3.59
N THR A 180 17.45 21.87 -3.53
CA THR A 180 17.07 20.77 -2.60
C THR A 180 18.30 20.14 -1.94
N ASP A 181 18.54 20.45 -0.66
CA ASP A 181 19.78 20.10 0.06
C ASP A 181 19.98 18.59 0.33
N GLU A 182 18.97 17.75 0.36
CA GLU A 182 19.07 16.32 0.76
C GLU A 182 18.40 15.37 -0.24
N THR A 183 18.47 15.67 -1.50
CA THR A 183 17.77 14.93 -2.54
C THR A 183 18.62 13.80 -3.12
N VAL A 184 18.06 12.61 -3.17
CA VAL A 184 18.58 11.53 -4.00
C VAL A 184 17.99 11.69 -5.40
N ILE A 185 18.83 11.93 -6.39
CA ILE A 185 18.43 12.00 -7.79
C ILE A 185 18.60 10.61 -8.40
N LEU A 186 17.52 10.07 -8.96
CA LEU A 186 17.52 8.88 -9.78
C LEU A 186 17.48 9.33 -11.24
N GLN A 187 18.59 9.15 -11.94
CA GLN A 187 18.74 9.54 -13.33
C GLN A 187 18.33 8.41 -14.26
N GLY A 188 17.55 8.71 -15.29
CA GLY A 188 17.14 7.77 -16.32
C GLY A 188 15.62 7.76 -16.55
N MET A 189 15.18 6.89 -17.45
CA MET A 189 13.76 6.68 -17.72
C MET A 189 13.08 6.11 -16.48
N VAL A 190 11.92 6.65 -16.10
CA VAL A 190 11.22 6.24 -14.89
C VAL A 190 10.82 4.76 -14.91
N GLU A 191 10.57 4.20 -16.08
CA GLU A 191 10.27 2.78 -16.28
C GLU A 191 11.48 1.86 -16.12
N GLU A 192 12.70 2.39 -16.22
CA GLU A 192 13.96 1.65 -16.05
C GLU A 192 14.45 1.67 -14.59
N VAL A 193 13.84 2.51 -13.76
CA VAL A 193 14.18 2.57 -12.33
C VAL A 193 13.71 1.30 -11.64
N GLU A 194 14.63 0.60 -11.01
CA GLU A 194 14.29 -0.59 -10.25
C GLU A 194 13.37 -0.26 -9.06
N PRO A 195 12.29 -1.03 -8.86
CA PRO A 195 11.26 -0.72 -7.88
C PRO A 195 11.76 -0.49 -6.45
N HIS A 196 12.86 -1.12 -6.05
CA HIS A 196 13.41 -0.98 -4.70
C HIS A 196 14.01 0.42 -4.41
N HIS A 197 14.28 1.21 -5.45
CA HIS A 197 14.72 2.60 -5.30
C HIS A 197 13.57 3.54 -4.92
N PHE A 198 12.32 3.18 -5.21
CA PHE A 198 11.15 3.94 -4.79
C PHE A 198 10.87 3.74 -3.30
N THR A 199 11.61 4.44 -2.46
CA THR A 199 11.44 4.36 -1.00
C THR A 199 10.11 4.98 -0.56
N PRO A 200 9.53 4.57 0.60
CA PRO A 200 8.30 5.16 1.11
C PRO A 200 8.40 6.67 1.30
N VAL A 201 7.38 7.40 0.80
CA VAL A 201 7.23 8.84 0.96
C VAL A 201 5.79 9.20 1.35
N ASN A 202 5.58 10.37 1.94
CA ASN A 202 4.25 10.84 2.30
C ASN A 202 3.52 11.47 1.14
N ILE A 203 4.25 12.19 0.28
CA ILE A 203 3.74 12.94 -0.87
C ILE A 203 4.53 12.53 -2.11
N LEU A 204 3.83 12.21 -3.18
CA LEU A 204 4.41 11.98 -4.50
C LEU A 204 3.83 13.00 -5.48
N SER A 205 4.70 13.74 -6.17
CA SER A 205 4.28 14.60 -7.27
C SER A 205 4.84 14.11 -8.61
N PHE A 206 4.09 14.33 -9.68
CA PHE A 206 4.58 14.05 -11.02
C PHE A 206 3.88 14.87 -12.10
N SER A 207 4.61 15.21 -13.17
CA SER A 207 4.12 15.87 -14.37
C SER A 207 4.61 15.08 -15.58
N MET A 208 3.81 14.10 -16.02
CA MET A 208 4.17 13.28 -17.19
C MET A 208 4.31 14.15 -18.45
N PRO A 209 5.21 13.79 -19.39
CA PRO A 209 5.39 14.53 -20.62
C PRO A 209 4.07 14.79 -21.35
N CYS A 210 3.74 16.07 -21.60
CA CYS A 210 2.44 16.49 -22.13
C CYS A 210 2.33 16.37 -23.67
N ALA A 211 3.44 16.12 -24.37
CA ALA A 211 3.48 16.14 -25.83
C ALA A 211 2.46 15.20 -26.49
N GLY A 212 2.29 14.02 -25.97
CA GLY A 212 1.29 13.05 -26.46
C GLY A 212 -0.16 13.39 -26.12
N PHE A 213 -0.40 14.23 -25.11
CA PHE A 213 -1.76 14.62 -24.69
C PHE A 213 -2.22 15.92 -25.35
N SER A 214 -1.29 16.83 -25.66
CA SER A 214 -1.64 18.15 -26.19
C SER A 214 -2.03 18.07 -27.66
N LYS A 215 -3.00 18.91 -28.06
CA LYS A 215 -3.40 19.05 -29.48
C LYS A 215 -2.22 19.49 -30.37
N ALA A 216 -1.36 20.35 -29.85
CA ALA A 216 -0.18 20.82 -30.57
C ALA A 216 0.86 19.70 -30.75
N GLY A 217 1.10 18.88 -29.73
CA GLY A 217 1.99 17.73 -29.79
C GLY A 217 1.49 16.66 -30.75
N THR A 218 0.23 16.28 -30.68
CA THR A 218 -0.39 15.27 -31.56
C THR A 218 -0.29 15.69 -33.04
N VAL A 219 -0.50 16.98 -33.35
CA VAL A 219 -0.35 17.51 -34.73
C VAL A 219 1.10 17.50 -35.17
N LYS A 220 2.03 17.94 -34.29
CA LYS A 220 3.44 18.07 -34.63
C LYS A 220 4.15 16.72 -34.77
N HIS A 221 3.88 15.78 -33.87
CA HIS A 221 4.60 14.52 -33.81
C HIS A 221 3.82 13.33 -34.41
N LYS A 222 2.55 13.52 -34.76
CA LYS A 222 1.66 12.46 -35.28
C LYS A 222 1.64 11.19 -34.42
N GLN A 223 1.82 11.36 -33.10
CA GLN A 223 1.87 10.31 -32.11
C GLN A 223 0.69 10.46 -31.15
N THR A 224 0.15 9.32 -30.70
CA THR A 224 -0.85 9.29 -29.62
C THR A 224 -0.18 9.42 -28.25
N ALA A 225 -0.98 9.68 -27.21
CA ALA A 225 -0.50 9.69 -25.83
C ALA A 225 0.14 8.35 -25.44
N GLU A 226 -0.44 7.26 -25.91
CA GLU A 226 0.05 5.89 -25.69
C GLU A 226 1.40 5.63 -26.35
N GLU A 227 1.63 6.18 -27.53
CA GLU A 227 2.90 6.02 -28.25
C GLU A 227 4.04 6.86 -27.65
N HIS A 228 3.72 8.02 -27.08
CA HIS A 228 4.73 8.95 -26.58
C HIS A 228 5.05 8.77 -25.08
N SER A 229 4.05 8.43 -24.29
CA SER A 229 4.19 8.35 -22.83
C SER A 229 3.74 7.00 -22.25
N GLY A 230 3.42 6.01 -23.11
CA GLY A 230 2.80 4.76 -22.69
C GLY A 230 3.68 3.92 -21.79
N THR A 231 4.99 3.92 -21.98
CA THR A 231 5.94 3.19 -21.13
C THR A 231 6.12 3.87 -19.78
N ALA A 232 6.20 5.19 -19.75
CA ALA A 232 6.38 5.97 -18.54
C ALA A 232 5.28 5.75 -17.48
N VAL A 233 4.04 5.37 -17.91
CA VAL A 233 2.96 5.05 -16.97
C VAL A 233 3.31 3.87 -16.07
N PHE A 234 4.04 2.86 -16.57
CA PHE A 234 4.45 1.72 -15.76
C PHE A 234 5.43 2.13 -14.67
N GLY A 235 6.35 3.04 -14.98
CA GLY A 235 7.26 3.62 -13.99
C GLY A 235 6.51 4.40 -12.91
N VAL A 236 5.53 5.22 -13.29
CA VAL A 236 4.67 5.94 -12.33
C VAL A 236 3.87 4.98 -11.45
N VAL A 237 3.27 3.93 -12.04
CA VAL A 237 2.56 2.89 -11.27
C VAL A 237 3.49 2.19 -10.29
N ASN A 238 4.70 1.84 -10.71
CA ASN A 238 5.70 1.25 -9.80
C ASN A 238 6.05 2.24 -8.68
N ALA A 239 6.32 3.50 -9.01
CA ALA A 239 6.60 4.51 -8.00
C ALA A 239 5.47 4.64 -6.98
N VAL A 240 4.21 4.71 -7.40
CA VAL A 240 3.03 4.75 -6.51
C VAL A 240 2.95 3.49 -5.64
N ARG A 241 3.12 2.31 -6.23
CA ARG A 241 3.00 1.03 -5.51
C ARG A 241 4.09 0.80 -4.47
N PHE A 242 5.32 1.22 -4.77
CA PHE A 242 6.46 0.97 -3.88
C PHE A 242 6.65 2.09 -2.87
N SER A 243 6.48 3.36 -3.26
CA SER A 243 6.57 4.47 -2.31
C SER A 243 5.33 4.64 -1.42
N ASN A 244 4.19 4.06 -1.81
CA ASN A 244 2.94 4.02 -1.04
C ASN A 244 2.55 5.40 -0.46
N PRO A 245 2.44 6.47 -1.26
CA PRO A 245 2.21 7.82 -0.78
C PRO A 245 0.78 8.01 -0.27
N ALA A 246 0.60 8.87 0.74
CA ALA A 246 -0.72 9.25 1.22
C ALA A 246 -1.38 10.33 0.34
N VAL A 247 -0.55 11.15 -0.31
CA VAL A 247 -0.98 12.22 -1.21
C VAL A 247 -0.26 12.10 -2.54
N ILE A 248 -1.01 12.20 -3.62
CA ILE A 248 -0.48 12.25 -4.99
C ILE A 248 -0.90 13.58 -5.60
N ILE A 249 0.07 14.32 -6.14
CA ILE A 249 -0.13 15.56 -6.86
C ILE A 249 0.30 15.30 -8.30
N SER A 250 -0.64 15.45 -9.25
CA SER A 250 -0.32 15.33 -10.68
C SER A 250 -0.79 16.56 -11.42
N GLU A 251 0.12 17.10 -12.24
CA GLU A 251 -0.16 18.20 -13.16
C GLU A 251 -0.04 17.69 -14.59
N ASN A 252 -0.90 18.16 -15.48
CA ASN A 252 -0.79 17.97 -16.91
C ASN A 252 -1.79 18.87 -17.66
N VAL A 253 -1.69 18.89 -19.02
CA VAL A 253 -2.66 19.58 -19.87
C VAL A 253 -4.05 18.98 -19.72
N LEU A 254 -5.09 19.80 -19.94
CA LEU A 254 -6.49 19.42 -19.69
C LEU A 254 -6.91 18.16 -20.47
N GLU A 255 -6.39 17.97 -21.66
CA GLU A 255 -6.67 16.81 -22.53
C GLU A 255 -6.23 15.49 -21.90
N ALA A 256 -5.21 15.48 -21.06
CA ALA A 256 -4.71 14.28 -20.37
C ALA A 256 -5.76 13.65 -19.48
N LYS A 257 -6.69 14.43 -18.92
CA LYS A 257 -7.71 13.99 -17.96
C LYS A 257 -8.51 12.76 -18.40
N ASN A 258 -8.78 12.66 -19.71
CA ASN A 258 -9.61 11.61 -20.28
C ASN A 258 -8.80 10.54 -21.04
N SER A 259 -7.47 10.60 -21.00
CA SER A 259 -6.62 9.58 -21.61
C SER A 259 -6.73 8.24 -20.88
N SER A 260 -6.47 7.15 -21.60
CA SER A 260 -6.40 5.79 -21.03
C SER A 260 -5.36 5.71 -19.90
N ILE A 261 -4.24 6.43 -20.04
CA ILE A 261 -3.16 6.53 -19.06
C ILE A 261 -3.67 7.09 -17.72
N TYR A 262 -4.36 8.23 -17.74
CA TYR A 262 -4.89 8.85 -16.51
C TYR A 262 -6.09 8.08 -15.94
N VAL A 263 -6.85 7.36 -16.77
CA VAL A 263 -7.88 6.43 -16.28
C VAL A 263 -7.22 5.29 -15.50
N LEU A 264 -6.13 4.71 -16.02
CA LEU A 264 -5.37 3.67 -15.34
C LEU A 264 -4.80 4.17 -14.00
N LEU A 265 -4.11 5.33 -14.00
CA LEU A 265 -3.52 5.89 -12.78
C LEU A 265 -4.55 6.17 -11.68
N LYS A 266 -5.79 6.52 -12.04
CA LYS A 266 -6.88 6.71 -11.06
C LYS A 266 -7.44 5.41 -10.49
N SER A 267 -7.18 4.27 -11.13
CA SER A 267 -7.64 2.96 -10.67
C SER A 267 -6.69 2.27 -9.69
N GLU A 268 -5.45 2.74 -9.60
CA GLU A 268 -4.43 2.26 -8.65
C GLU A 268 -4.52 2.99 -7.29
#